data_34946f03229ce394e8017e4294291dbf
#
_entry.id   34946f03229ce394e8017e4294291dbf
#
_cell.length_a   1.000
_cell.length_b   1.000
_cell.length_c   1.000
_cell.angle_alpha   90.00
_cell.angle_beta   90.00
_cell.angle_gamma   90.00
#
_symmetry.space_group_name_H-M   'P 1'
#
loop_
_entity.id
_entity.type
_entity.pdbx_description
1 polymer ?
#
loop_
_entity_poly.entity_id
_entity_poly.type
_entity_poly.pdbx_seq_one_letter_code
_entity_poly.pdbx_strand_id
1 'polypeptide(L)'
;MCIRDSLGDDVKMKHFDGGGCIGRFPLATNETYTNKSTNEKVTNTDWHNIVVRNKAAEICEKYLAKGDKVYVEGRIKTRKWQGEDGQDRYTTEVNVDEFTFLSTKRDAPSNDDMKTESTEKSQQIDEKEDDLPF
;
A
#
# COMPACT_ATOMS: atom_id res chain seq x y z
N MET A 1 1.93 3.88 -16.29
CA MET A 1 2.92 3.81 -15.20
C MET A 1 2.52 2.74 -14.22
N CYS A 2 3.45 1.91 -13.81
CA CYS A 2 3.24 0.85 -12.83
C CYS A 2 4.06 1.17 -11.57
N ILE A 3 3.43 1.16 -10.42
CA ILE A 3 4.07 1.48 -9.14
C ILE A 3 3.74 0.38 -8.14
N ARG A 4 4.77 -0.09 -7.46
CA ARG A 4 4.66 -1.10 -6.42
C ARG A 4 5.42 -0.66 -5.18
N ASP A 5 4.70 -0.23 -4.16
CA ASP A 5 5.30 0.05 -2.84
C ASP A 5 4.22 0.38 -1.78
N SER A 6 4.62 1.03 -0.72
CA SER A 6 3.82 1.22 0.48
C SER A 6 3.10 2.56 0.53
N LEU A 7 1.88 2.57 1.08
CA LEU A 7 1.13 3.79 1.35
C LEU A 7 1.81 4.60 2.47
N GLY A 8 1.95 5.89 2.21
CA GLY A 8 2.48 6.82 3.21
C GLY A 8 1.41 7.36 4.18
N ASP A 9 0.15 7.25 3.81
CA ASP A 9 -1.01 7.69 4.60
C ASP A 9 -2.24 6.89 4.18
N ASP A 10 -3.31 7.01 4.96
CA ASP A 10 -4.58 6.40 4.66
C ASP A 10 -5.24 7.03 3.42
N VAL A 11 -6.15 6.30 2.80
CA VAL A 11 -6.88 6.78 1.63
C VAL A 11 -7.86 7.88 2.05
N LYS A 12 -7.71 9.05 1.45
CA LYS A 12 -8.61 10.20 1.68
C LYS A 12 -9.70 10.20 0.63
N MET A 13 -10.93 10.08 1.08
CA MET A 13 -12.10 10.04 0.21
C MET A 13 -12.75 11.41 0.04
N LYS A 14 -13.18 11.68 -1.18
CA LYS A 14 -14.04 12.83 -1.50
C LYS A 14 -15.23 12.35 -2.32
N HIS A 15 -16.42 12.60 -1.81
CA HIS A 15 -17.68 12.28 -2.48
C HIS A 15 -18.21 13.49 -3.23
N PHE A 16 -18.77 13.24 -4.40
CA PHE A 16 -19.41 14.26 -5.25
C PHE A 16 -20.93 14.08 -5.23
N ASP A 17 -21.65 15.17 -5.43
CA ASP A 17 -23.13 15.20 -5.44
C ASP A 17 -23.77 14.34 -6.54
N GLY A 18 -23.04 13.90 -7.52
CA GLY A 18 -23.51 13.01 -8.59
C GLY A 18 -23.38 11.51 -8.31
N GLY A 19 -23.03 11.09 -7.10
CA GLY A 19 -22.81 9.69 -6.73
C GLY A 19 -21.42 9.16 -7.06
N GLY A 20 -20.52 10.00 -7.57
CA GLY A 20 -19.12 9.67 -7.79
C GLY A 20 -18.27 9.94 -6.55
N CYS A 21 -17.18 9.23 -6.41
CA CYS A 21 -16.18 9.49 -5.36
C CYS A 21 -14.76 9.36 -5.90
N ILE A 22 -13.84 10.02 -5.23
CA ILE A 22 -12.41 9.97 -5.52
C ILE A 22 -11.67 9.65 -4.22
N GLY A 23 -10.78 8.66 -4.30
CA GLY A 23 -9.82 8.36 -3.24
C GLY A 23 -8.44 8.87 -3.64
N ARG A 24 -7.73 9.48 -2.71
CA ARG A 24 -6.36 9.95 -2.89
C ARG A 24 -5.48 9.44 -1.78
N PHE A 25 -4.31 8.97 -2.13
CA PHE A 25 -3.30 8.56 -1.16
C PHE A 25 -1.89 8.75 -1.72
N PRO A 26 -0.91 9.05 -0.86
CA PRO A 26 0.48 9.07 -1.26
C PRO A 26 1.04 7.65 -1.30
N LEU A 27 1.76 7.32 -2.34
CA LEU A 27 2.47 6.06 -2.49
C LEU A 27 3.97 6.34 -2.57
N ALA A 28 4.73 5.75 -1.67
CA ALA A 28 6.17 5.84 -1.67
C ALA A 28 6.79 4.75 -2.53
N THR A 29 7.75 5.11 -3.35
CA THR A 29 8.63 4.16 -4.02
C THR A 29 10.03 4.30 -3.47
N ASN A 30 10.61 3.18 -3.04
CA ASN A 30 11.95 3.14 -2.49
C ASN A 30 12.91 2.51 -3.49
N GLU A 31 13.95 3.23 -3.82
CA GLU A 31 15.06 2.74 -4.60
C GLU A 31 16.31 2.66 -3.73
N THR A 32 16.91 1.50 -3.66
CA THR A 32 18.13 1.29 -2.91
C THR A 32 19.25 0.86 -3.83
N TYR A 33 20.34 1.60 -3.80
CA TYR A 33 21.54 1.26 -4.56
C TYR A 33 22.80 1.44 -3.71
N THR A 34 23.86 0.76 -4.11
CA THR A 34 25.17 0.91 -3.47
C THR A 34 26.02 1.87 -4.29
N ASN A 35 26.47 2.95 -3.66
CA ASN A 35 27.40 3.87 -4.28
C ASN A 35 28.77 3.19 -4.42
N LYS A 36 29.21 3.01 -5.64
CA LYS A 36 30.48 2.33 -5.92
C LYS A 36 31.71 3.10 -5.45
N SER A 37 31.58 4.41 -5.29
CA SER A 37 32.71 5.27 -4.86
C SER A 37 32.93 5.25 -3.36
N THR A 38 31.86 5.21 -2.56
CA THR A 38 31.90 5.25 -1.09
C THR A 38 31.59 3.90 -0.46
N ASN A 39 31.12 2.93 -1.25
CA ASN A 39 30.65 1.63 -0.77
C ASN A 39 29.47 1.70 0.22
N GLU A 40 28.76 2.82 0.22
CA GLU A 40 27.60 3.07 1.08
C GLU A 40 26.31 2.71 0.37
N LYS A 41 25.37 2.19 1.15
CA LYS A 41 24.01 1.91 0.69
C LYS A 41 23.18 3.17 0.77
N VAL A 42 22.65 3.61 -0.37
CA VAL A 42 21.81 4.81 -0.47
C VAL A 42 20.38 4.39 -0.80
N THR A 43 19.43 4.93 -0.05
CA THR A 43 18.00 4.73 -0.29
C THR A 43 17.35 6.06 -0.67
N ASN A 44 16.73 6.10 -1.84
CA ASN A 44 15.93 7.22 -2.29
C ASN A 44 14.45 6.85 -2.19
N THR A 45 13.66 7.77 -1.68
CA THR A 45 12.21 7.61 -1.59
C THR A 45 11.53 8.70 -2.41
N ASP A 46 10.73 8.29 -3.38
CA ASP A 46 9.90 9.18 -4.17
C ASP A 46 8.42 9.02 -3.80
N TRP A 47 7.73 10.13 -3.67
CA TRP A 47 6.32 10.16 -3.32
C TRP A 47 5.44 10.45 -4.54
N HIS A 48 4.47 9.59 -4.76
CA HIS A 48 3.52 9.71 -5.84
C HIS A 48 2.12 9.96 -5.32
N ASN A 49 1.42 10.89 -5.95
CA ASN A 49 0.00 11.13 -5.64
C ASN A 49 -0.86 10.20 -6.48
N ILE A 50 -1.52 9.28 -5.81
CA ILE A 50 -2.38 8.28 -6.45
C ILE A 50 -3.83 8.72 -6.35
N VAL A 51 -4.54 8.62 -7.46
CA VAL A 51 -5.96 8.95 -7.56
C VAL A 51 -6.72 7.75 -8.09
N VAL A 52 -7.66 7.28 -7.29
CA VAL A 52 -8.61 6.23 -7.66
C VAL A 52 -10.03 6.79 -7.68
N ARG A 53 -10.89 6.23 -8.51
CA ARG A 53 -12.23 6.77 -8.74
C ARG A 53 -13.31 5.73 -8.50
N ASN A 54 -14.48 6.23 -8.06
CA ASN A 54 -15.70 5.45 -7.94
C ASN A 54 -15.50 4.17 -7.11
N LYS A 55 -15.93 3.05 -7.61
CA LYS A 55 -15.86 1.76 -6.92
C LYS A 55 -14.45 1.35 -6.52
N ALA A 56 -13.45 1.66 -7.33
CA ALA A 56 -12.05 1.41 -6.99
C ALA A 56 -11.61 2.21 -5.77
N ALA A 57 -12.07 3.45 -5.63
CA ALA A 57 -11.81 4.28 -4.47
C ALA A 57 -12.42 3.71 -3.19
N GLU A 58 -13.66 3.24 -3.25
CA GLU A 58 -14.34 2.59 -2.12
C GLU A 58 -13.62 1.32 -1.67
N ILE A 59 -13.15 0.50 -2.61
CA ILE A 59 -12.39 -0.71 -2.32
C ILE A 59 -11.05 -0.36 -1.69
N CYS A 60 -10.34 0.63 -2.21
CA CYS A 60 -9.08 1.07 -1.64
C CYS A 60 -9.25 1.62 -0.21
N GLU A 61 -10.27 2.44 0.03
CA GLU A 61 -10.57 2.94 1.37
C GLU A 61 -10.82 1.81 2.37
N LYS A 62 -11.56 0.80 1.95
CA LYS A 62 -11.96 -0.32 2.80
C LYS A 62 -10.80 -1.26 3.15
N TYR A 63 -9.89 -1.48 2.21
CA TYR A 63 -8.85 -2.50 2.34
C TYR A 63 -7.43 -1.98 2.51
N LEU A 64 -7.17 -0.72 2.17
CA LEU A 64 -5.85 -0.12 2.29
C LEU A 64 -5.73 0.77 3.52
N ALA A 65 -4.63 0.63 4.22
CA ALA A 65 -4.23 1.48 5.33
C ALA A 65 -2.78 1.93 5.16
N LYS A 66 -2.38 2.92 5.93
CA LYS A 66 -0.98 3.37 5.97
C LYS A 66 -0.02 2.21 6.19
N GLY A 67 0.99 2.12 5.36
CA GLY A 67 2.02 1.07 5.41
C GLY A 67 1.72 -0.18 4.60
N ASP A 68 0.51 -0.33 4.07
CA ASP A 68 0.16 -1.43 3.18
C ASP A 68 0.85 -1.31 1.83
N LYS A 69 1.15 -2.45 1.25
CA LYS A 69 1.74 -2.53 -0.10
C LYS A 69 0.67 -2.74 -1.15
N VAL A 70 0.77 -1.97 -2.21
CA VAL A 70 -0.15 -2.08 -3.34
C VAL A 70 0.62 -1.92 -4.65
N TYR A 71 0.16 -2.64 -5.66
CA TYR A 71 0.55 -2.43 -7.04
C TYR A 71 -0.53 -1.61 -7.73
N VAL A 72 -0.15 -0.52 -8.36
CA VAL A 72 -1.06 0.32 -9.13
C VAL A 72 -0.54 0.51 -10.55
N GLU A 73 -1.45 0.47 -11.48
CA GLU A 73 -1.21 0.75 -12.89
C GLU A 73 -2.16 1.84 -13.36
N GLY A 74 -1.62 2.84 -14.01
CA GLY A 74 -2.45 3.96 -14.44
C GLY A 74 -1.70 4.97 -15.28
N ARG A 75 -2.35 6.09 -15.51
CA ARG A 75 -1.84 7.18 -16.35
C ARG A 75 -1.39 8.35 -15.51
N ILE A 76 -0.23 8.86 -15.83
CA ILE A 76 0.27 10.11 -15.26
C ILE A 76 -0.50 11.27 -15.89
N LYS A 77 -1.07 12.10 -15.04
CA LYS A 77 -1.71 13.34 -15.44
C LYS A 77 -1.17 14.51 -14.63
N THR A 78 -0.81 15.55 -15.31
CA THR A 78 -0.45 16.82 -14.69
C THR A 78 -1.59 17.79 -14.90
N ARG A 79 -2.11 18.37 -13.82
CA ARG A 79 -3.12 19.40 -13.87
C ARG A 79 -2.56 20.71 -13.35
N LYS A 80 -2.99 21.78 -13.98
CA LYS A 80 -2.70 23.14 -13.58
C LYS A 80 -3.82 23.64 -12.66
N TRP A 81 -3.46 24.32 -11.59
CA TRP A 81 -4.40 24.97 -10.70
C TRP A 81 -3.82 26.28 -10.18
N GLN A 82 -4.70 27.20 -9.81
CA GLN A 82 -4.28 28.45 -9.21
C GLN A 82 -4.26 28.34 -7.69
N GLY A 83 -3.14 28.71 -7.09
CA GLY A 83 -3.03 28.91 -5.65
C GLY A 83 -3.79 30.14 -5.17
N GLU A 84 -3.96 30.29 -3.89
CA GLU A 84 -4.62 31.46 -3.26
C GLU A 84 -3.86 32.77 -3.54
N ASP A 85 -2.60 32.69 -3.86
CA ASP A 85 -1.71 33.79 -4.25
C ASP A 85 -1.81 34.18 -5.74
N GLY A 86 -2.70 33.52 -6.51
CA GLY A 86 -2.91 33.74 -7.94
C GLY A 86 -1.83 33.13 -8.83
N GLN A 87 -0.86 32.41 -8.28
CA GLN A 87 0.17 31.74 -9.06
C GLN A 87 -0.32 30.40 -9.61
N ASP A 88 0.08 30.12 -10.84
CA ASP A 88 -0.16 28.84 -11.48
C ASP A 88 0.70 27.76 -10.85
N ARG A 89 0.08 26.71 -10.38
CA ARG A 89 0.73 25.52 -9.81
C ARG A 89 0.35 24.28 -10.60
N TYR A 90 1.27 23.33 -10.63
CA TYR A 90 1.09 22.05 -11.31
C TYR A 90 1.12 20.92 -10.30
N THR A 91 0.19 20.03 -10.41
CA THR A 91 0.16 18.80 -9.62
C THR A 91 0.16 17.60 -10.54
N THR A 92 1.13 16.73 -10.37
CA THR A 92 1.22 15.48 -11.11
C THR A 92 0.62 14.35 -10.27
N GLU A 93 -0.34 13.66 -10.85
CA GLU A 93 -1.09 12.59 -10.22
C GLU A 93 -1.08 11.34 -11.11
N VAL A 94 -1.12 10.16 -10.51
CA VAL A 94 -1.33 8.90 -11.22
C VAL A 94 -2.80 8.51 -11.08
N ASN A 95 -3.53 8.58 -12.18
CA ASN A 95 -4.91 8.08 -12.23
C ASN A 95 -4.89 6.58 -12.46
N VAL A 96 -5.35 5.83 -11.50
CA VAL A 96 -5.30 4.37 -11.50
C VAL A 96 -6.35 3.79 -12.44
N ASP A 97 -5.90 2.96 -13.34
CA ASP A 97 -6.74 2.12 -14.20
C ASP A 97 -6.92 0.72 -13.59
N GLU A 98 -5.87 0.19 -12.97
CA GLU A 98 -5.85 -1.13 -12.33
C GLU A 98 -4.99 -1.12 -11.06
N PHE A 99 -5.37 -1.92 -10.08
CA PHE A 99 -4.60 -2.08 -8.85
C PHE A 99 -4.69 -3.50 -8.31
N THR A 100 -3.65 -3.91 -7.57
CA THR A 100 -3.58 -5.21 -6.91
C THR A 100 -3.01 -5.04 -5.51
N PHE A 101 -3.67 -5.60 -4.52
CA PHE A 101 -3.18 -5.61 -3.15
C PHE A 101 -2.04 -6.62 -3.01
N LEU A 102 -0.91 -6.16 -2.51
CA LEU A 102 0.29 -6.98 -2.29
C LEU A 102 0.50 -7.33 -0.82
N SER A 103 -0.07 -6.56 0.09
CA SER A 103 -0.11 -6.95 1.50
C SER A 103 -1.06 -8.11 1.66
N THR A 104 -0.56 -9.21 2.18
CA THR A 104 -1.44 -10.19 2.79
C THR A 104 -2.27 -9.46 3.83
N LYS A 105 -3.58 -9.63 3.74
CA LYS A 105 -4.50 -9.20 4.77
C LYS A 105 -3.89 -9.55 6.10
N ARG A 106 -3.50 -8.56 6.86
CA ARG A 106 -3.25 -8.78 8.26
C ARG A 106 -4.59 -9.26 8.78
N ASP A 107 -4.67 -10.53 9.08
CA ASP A 107 -5.73 -10.99 9.93
C ASP A 107 -5.70 -10.06 11.12
N ALA A 108 -6.72 -9.21 11.21
CA ALA A 108 -6.94 -8.49 12.43
C ALA A 108 -6.88 -9.56 13.52
N PRO A 109 -6.06 -9.40 14.57
CA PRO A 109 -6.05 -10.35 15.63
C PRO A 109 -7.51 -10.48 16.06
N SER A 110 -8.13 -11.55 15.64
CA SER A 110 -9.40 -11.94 16.17
C SER A 110 -9.13 -12.15 17.64
N ASN A 111 -9.67 -11.29 18.46
CA ASN A 111 -9.71 -11.42 19.89
C ASN A 111 -10.64 -12.59 20.27
N ASP A 112 -10.40 -13.72 19.68
CA ASP A 112 -11.03 -14.98 19.98
C ASP A 112 -9.98 -16.00 20.40
N ASP A 113 -9.17 -15.62 21.36
CA ASP A 113 -8.40 -16.61 22.09
C ASP A 113 -8.13 -16.17 23.51
N MET A 114 -9.21 -16.12 24.26
CA MET A 114 -9.14 -16.32 25.68
C MET A 114 -10.02 -17.51 26.04
N LYS A 115 -9.62 -18.67 25.61
CA LYS A 115 -9.96 -19.87 26.31
C LYS A 115 -8.80 -20.85 26.26
N THR A 116 -7.84 -20.53 27.10
CA THR A 116 -6.85 -21.50 27.50
C THR A 116 -7.56 -22.54 28.34
N GLU A 117 -7.81 -23.65 27.76
CA GLU A 117 -8.06 -24.84 28.53
C GLU A 117 -6.84 -25.73 28.38
N SER A 118 -6.04 -25.66 29.41
CA SER A 118 -4.96 -26.56 29.70
C SER A 118 -5.45 -28.01 29.63
N THR A 119 -4.90 -28.75 28.72
CA THR A 119 -4.81 -30.19 28.89
C THR A 119 -3.42 -30.60 28.39
N GLU A 120 -2.56 -30.78 29.37
CA GLU A 120 -1.36 -31.57 29.22
C GLU A 120 -1.76 -32.96 28.71
N LYS A 121 -1.29 -33.26 27.54
CA LYS A 121 -0.99 -34.63 27.17
C LYS A 121 0.30 -34.64 26.38
N SER A 122 1.33 -34.92 27.11
CA SER A 122 2.55 -35.49 26.60
C SER A 122 2.23 -36.63 25.65
N GLN A 123 2.47 -36.45 24.39
CA GLN A 123 2.73 -37.56 23.50
C GLN A 123 4.07 -37.27 22.82
N GLN A 124 4.99 -38.13 23.14
CA GLN A 124 6.20 -38.37 22.41
C GLN A 124 5.85 -38.38 20.92
N ILE A 125 6.37 -37.43 20.21
CA ILE A 125 6.44 -37.52 18.78
C ILE A 125 7.80 -38.11 18.48
N ASP A 126 7.76 -39.34 17.99
CA ASP A 126 8.88 -39.93 17.31
C ASP A 126 9.45 -38.93 16.29
N GLU A 127 10.66 -38.62 16.53
CA GLU A 127 11.53 -37.94 15.61
C GLU A 127 11.67 -38.80 14.36
N LYS A 128 10.80 -38.55 13.41
CA LYS A 128 11.03 -38.96 12.04
C LYS A 128 11.55 -37.74 11.31
N GLU A 129 12.85 -37.74 11.12
CA GLU A 129 13.51 -36.88 10.18
C GLU A 129 12.76 -37.00 8.83
N ASP A 130 11.94 -36.00 8.57
CA ASP A 130 11.52 -35.77 7.21
C ASP A 130 12.61 -34.93 6.55
N ASP A 131 13.44 -35.62 5.81
CA ASP A 131 14.29 -35.00 4.82
C ASP A 131 13.40 -34.31 3.80
N LEU A 132 13.15 -33.03 4.02
CA LEU A 132 12.59 -32.17 3.01
C LEU A 132 13.67 -31.83 2.01
N PRO A 133 13.51 -32.17 0.74
CA PRO A 133 14.50 -31.89 -0.30
C PRO A 133 14.42 -30.44 -0.75
N PHE A 134 14.84 -29.54 0.08
CA PHE A 134 15.08 -28.15 -0.27
C PHE A 134 16.38 -27.65 0.34
#